data_6f0f7201ea511d671c70a19f7de264eb
#
_entry.id   6f0f7201ea511d671c70a19f7de264eb
#
_cell.length_a   1.000
_cell.length_b   1.000
_cell.length_c   1.000
_cell.angle_alpha   90.00
_cell.angle_beta   90.00
_cell.angle_gamma   90.00
#
_symmetry.space_group_name_H-M   'P 1'
#
loop_
_entity.id
_entity.type
_entity.pdbx_description
1 polymer ?
#
loop_
_entity_poly.entity_id
_entity_poly.type
_entity_poly.pdbx_seq_one_letter_code
_entity_poly.pdbx_strand_id
1 'polypeptide(L)'
;FINARTAIVLKTKAATHAPAAIEEALARARAYAEAGASGFFVPGLVDLDQLARICAASPLPVNFMAFPGAPEAAAVARAGVSRISHGPFPYRLAMKALKESAEAIYG
;
A
#
# COMPACT_ATOMS: atom_id res chain seq x y z
N PHE A 1 9.18 5.78 -15.20
CA PHE A 1 9.13 5.53 -13.75
C PHE A 1 8.60 4.12 -13.51
N ILE A 2 9.39 3.27 -12.84
CA ILE A 2 9.03 1.89 -12.53
C ILE A 2 8.75 1.78 -11.03
N ASN A 3 7.47 1.60 -10.67
CA ASN A 3 7.04 1.37 -9.29
C ASN A 3 6.96 -0.14 -9.02
N ALA A 4 8.05 -0.73 -8.57
CA ALA A 4 8.14 -2.17 -8.37
C ALA A 4 7.31 -2.61 -7.15
N ARG A 5 6.50 -3.65 -7.31
CA ARG A 5 5.55 -4.14 -6.32
C ARG A 5 5.95 -5.47 -5.74
N THR A 6 5.80 -5.62 -4.42
CA THR A 6 5.78 -6.92 -3.75
C THR A 6 4.43 -7.18 -3.08
N ALA A 7 3.87 -8.36 -3.30
CA ALA A 7 2.57 -8.75 -2.71
C ALA A 7 2.74 -9.58 -1.41
N ILE A 8 3.93 -9.59 -0.82
CA ILE A 8 4.21 -10.44 0.34
C ILE A 8 3.27 -10.16 1.52
N VAL A 9 2.99 -8.89 1.79
CA VAL A 9 2.10 -8.47 2.88
C VAL A 9 0.64 -8.81 2.57
N LEU A 10 0.21 -8.74 1.32
CA LEU A 10 -1.16 -9.12 0.92
C LEU A 10 -1.43 -10.63 1.07
N LYS A 11 -0.41 -11.46 0.95
CA LYS A 11 -0.52 -12.91 1.03
C LYS A 11 -0.40 -13.44 2.46
N THR A 12 0.06 -12.62 3.39
CA THR A 12 0.12 -12.93 4.83
C THR A 12 -1.09 -12.32 5.54
N LYS A 13 -1.67 -13.05 6.50
CA LYS A 13 -2.75 -12.49 7.32
C LYS A 13 -2.21 -11.30 8.12
N ALA A 14 -3.03 -10.24 8.27
CA ALA A 14 -2.64 -9.01 8.97
C ALA A 14 -2.09 -9.26 10.39
N ALA A 15 -2.59 -10.29 11.08
CA ALA A 15 -2.11 -10.72 12.40
C ALA A 15 -0.72 -11.39 12.38
N THR A 16 -0.17 -11.70 11.21
CA THR A 16 1.10 -12.43 11.01
C THR A 16 2.09 -11.66 10.15
N HIS A 17 2.00 -10.31 10.10
CA HIS A 17 3.06 -9.48 9.54
C HIS A 17 4.29 -9.59 10.44
N ALA A 18 4.88 -10.80 10.43
CA ALA A 18 6.08 -11.10 11.19
C ALA A 18 7.23 -10.21 10.72
N PRO A 19 8.20 -9.89 11.58
CA PRO A 19 9.43 -9.21 11.21
C PRO A 19 10.10 -9.80 9.97
N ALA A 20 9.98 -11.11 9.76
CA ALA A 20 10.49 -11.81 8.57
C ALA A 20 9.87 -11.32 7.24
N ALA A 21 8.58 -10.99 7.20
CA ALA A 21 7.93 -10.46 6.00
C ALA A 21 8.44 -9.05 5.65
N ILE A 22 8.73 -8.25 6.64
CA ILE A 22 9.32 -6.91 6.45
C ILE A 22 10.76 -7.01 5.95
N GLU A 23 11.56 -7.92 6.51
CA GLU A 23 12.93 -8.16 6.04
C GLU A 23 12.96 -8.67 4.59
N GLU A 24 12.06 -9.57 4.25
CA GLU A 24 11.93 -10.04 2.86
C GLU A 24 11.48 -8.91 1.92
N ALA A 25 10.54 -8.07 2.34
CA ALA A 25 10.13 -6.90 1.55
C ALA A 25 11.32 -5.96 1.30
N LEU A 26 12.15 -5.71 2.32
CA LEU A 26 13.34 -4.87 2.18
C LEU A 26 14.42 -5.51 1.29
N ALA A 27 14.60 -6.83 1.37
CA ALA A 27 15.51 -7.55 0.46
C ALA A 27 15.05 -7.40 -1.00
N ARG A 28 13.74 -7.50 -1.25
CA ARG A 28 13.16 -7.26 -2.58
C ARG A 28 13.33 -5.80 -3.03
N ALA A 29 13.15 -4.82 -2.13
CA ALA A 29 13.35 -3.41 -2.46
C ALA A 29 14.78 -3.13 -2.95
N ARG A 30 15.79 -3.74 -2.32
CA ARG A 30 17.19 -3.63 -2.75
C ARG A 30 17.41 -4.26 -4.13
N ALA A 31 16.91 -5.48 -4.33
CA ALA A 31 17.03 -6.16 -5.62
C ALA A 31 16.32 -5.38 -6.76
N TYR A 32 15.16 -4.78 -6.48
CA TYR A 32 14.45 -3.95 -7.45
C TYR A 32 15.20 -2.65 -7.75
N ALA A 33 15.82 -2.03 -6.74
CA ALA A 33 16.67 -0.84 -6.96
C ALA A 33 17.88 -1.17 -7.84
N GLU A 34 18.56 -2.29 -7.58
CA GLU A 34 19.68 -2.77 -8.39
C GLU A 34 19.26 -3.08 -9.83
N ALA A 35 18.03 -3.55 -10.03
CA ALA A 35 17.43 -3.78 -11.35
C ALA A 35 16.93 -2.52 -12.05
N GLY A 36 17.05 -1.33 -11.44
CA GLY A 36 16.68 -0.05 -12.05
C GLY A 36 15.24 0.42 -11.75
N ALA A 37 14.58 -0.12 -10.74
CA ALA A 37 13.28 0.41 -10.30
C ALA A 37 13.41 1.84 -9.76
N SER A 38 12.33 2.62 -9.90
CA SER A 38 12.26 4.03 -9.49
C SER A 38 11.48 4.24 -8.19
N GLY A 39 10.66 3.26 -7.81
CA GLY A 39 9.85 3.29 -6.59
C GLY A 39 9.53 1.89 -6.11
N PHE A 40 9.05 1.80 -4.86
CA PHE A 40 8.73 0.55 -4.19
C PHE A 40 7.30 0.59 -3.64
N PHE A 41 6.53 -0.45 -3.90
CA PHE A 41 5.13 -0.55 -3.51
C PHE A 41 4.86 -1.83 -2.74
N VAL A 42 4.38 -1.70 -1.49
CA VAL A 42 4.01 -2.80 -0.60
C VAL A 42 2.52 -2.68 -0.24
N PRO A 43 1.60 -3.13 -1.12
CA PRO A 43 0.17 -3.06 -0.83
C PRO A 43 -0.22 -3.92 0.37
N GLY A 44 -1.19 -3.45 1.15
CA GLY A 44 -1.73 -4.15 2.30
C GLY A 44 -1.01 -3.90 3.62
N LEU A 45 0.09 -3.15 3.62
CA LEU A 45 0.79 -2.77 4.84
C LEU A 45 0.09 -1.56 5.48
N VAL A 46 -0.51 -1.75 6.65
CA VAL A 46 -1.29 -0.73 7.37
C VAL A 46 -0.71 -0.36 8.73
N ASP A 47 0.19 -1.16 9.25
CA ASP A 47 0.91 -0.85 10.49
C ASP A 47 1.90 0.30 10.24
N LEU A 48 1.71 1.42 10.92
CA LEU A 48 2.50 2.64 10.72
C LEU A 48 3.96 2.48 11.15
N ASP A 49 4.25 1.67 12.17
CA ASP A 49 5.62 1.45 12.63
C ASP A 49 6.39 0.59 11.62
N GLN A 50 5.76 -0.45 11.09
CA GLN A 50 6.34 -1.26 10.02
C GLN A 50 6.50 -0.47 8.72
N LEU A 51 5.53 0.38 8.40
CA LEU A 51 5.61 1.28 7.25
C LEU A 51 6.78 2.27 7.37
N ALA A 52 6.94 2.90 8.54
CA ALA A 52 8.06 3.78 8.84
C ALA A 52 9.41 3.04 8.72
N ARG A 53 9.48 1.81 9.22
CA ARG A 53 10.67 0.97 9.09
C ARG A 53 11.02 0.68 7.63
N ILE A 54 10.03 0.36 6.80
CA ILE A 54 10.24 0.16 5.35
C ILE A 54 10.69 1.46 4.70
N CYS A 55 10.04 2.59 4.99
CA CYS A 55 10.42 3.88 4.42
C CYS A 55 11.86 4.28 4.78
N ALA A 56 12.28 4.04 6.02
CA ALA A 56 13.62 4.38 6.49
C ALA A 56 14.71 3.49 5.89
N ALA A 57 14.42 2.22 5.62
CA ALA A 57 15.40 1.23 5.17
C ALA A 57 15.36 0.94 3.65
N SER A 58 14.33 1.39 2.95
CA SER A 58 14.20 1.22 1.50
C SER A 58 15.15 2.16 0.75
N PRO A 59 15.90 1.66 -0.25
CA PRO A 59 16.68 2.51 -1.14
C PRO A 59 15.80 3.26 -2.16
N LEU A 60 14.51 2.94 -2.23
CA LEU A 60 13.54 3.51 -3.16
C LEU A 60 12.45 4.28 -2.43
N PRO A 61 11.90 5.36 -3.01
CA PRO A 61 10.72 6.02 -2.49
C PRO A 61 9.55 5.03 -2.41
N VAL A 62 8.82 5.06 -1.29
CA VAL A 62 7.76 4.09 -0.97
C VAL A 62 6.40 4.64 -1.33
N ASN A 63 5.59 3.82 -2.01
CA ASN A 63 4.18 4.08 -2.30
C ASN A 63 3.30 3.34 -1.29
N PHE A 64 2.33 4.04 -0.73
CA PHE A 64 1.24 3.49 0.08
C PHE A 64 -0.06 3.46 -0.73
N MET A 65 -0.86 2.41 -0.58
CA MET A 65 -2.21 2.37 -1.17
C MET A 65 -3.26 2.63 -0.10
N ALA A 66 -3.95 3.75 -0.21
CA ALA A 66 -5.10 4.07 0.63
C ALA A 66 -6.33 3.25 0.24
N PHE A 67 -7.12 2.88 1.24
CA PHE A 67 -8.39 2.18 1.09
C PHE A 67 -9.31 2.54 2.26
N PRO A 68 -10.62 2.27 2.21
CA PRO A 68 -11.53 2.51 3.32
C PRO A 68 -11.08 1.79 4.60
N GLY A 69 -10.88 2.56 5.69
CA GLY A 69 -10.36 2.04 6.95
C GLY A 69 -8.83 2.03 7.08
N ALA A 70 -8.09 2.46 6.07
CA ALA A 70 -6.64 2.66 6.17
C ALA A 70 -6.30 3.86 7.08
N PRO A 71 -5.06 3.94 7.59
CA PRO A 71 -4.58 5.11 8.29
C PRO A 71 -4.73 6.39 7.47
N GLU A 72 -4.94 7.51 8.13
CA GLU A 72 -5.08 8.82 7.49
C GLU A 72 -3.80 9.24 6.73
N ALA A 73 -3.98 9.97 5.65
CA ALA A 73 -2.90 10.43 4.78
C ALA A 73 -1.78 11.17 5.54
N ALA A 74 -2.15 12.00 6.52
CA ALA A 74 -1.17 12.73 7.35
C ALA A 74 -0.31 11.78 8.20
N ALA A 75 -0.88 10.71 8.76
CA ALA A 75 -0.14 9.71 9.52
C ALA A 75 0.79 8.89 8.62
N VAL A 76 0.30 8.49 7.45
CA VAL A 76 1.08 7.79 6.43
C VAL A 76 2.25 8.65 5.92
N ALA A 77 2.02 9.95 5.69
CA ALA A 77 3.07 10.87 5.30
C ALA A 77 4.17 11.01 6.37
N ARG A 78 3.78 11.08 7.65
CA ARG A 78 4.76 11.10 8.76
C ARG A 78 5.58 9.82 8.86
N ALA A 79 5.06 8.69 8.42
CA ALA A 79 5.83 7.43 8.34
C ALA A 79 6.91 7.45 7.23
N GLY A 80 6.95 8.47 6.38
CA GLY A 80 7.99 8.65 5.37
C GLY A 80 7.60 8.22 3.96
N VAL A 81 6.32 8.01 3.71
CA VAL A 81 5.80 7.64 2.37
C VAL A 81 5.94 8.80 1.39
N SER A 82 6.40 8.51 0.19
CA SER A 82 6.62 9.49 -0.88
C SER A 82 5.42 9.66 -1.81
N ARG A 83 4.53 8.67 -1.86
CA ARG A 83 3.35 8.67 -2.73
C ARG A 83 2.21 7.89 -2.10
N ILE A 84 0.99 8.42 -2.22
CA ILE A 84 -0.25 7.73 -1.85
C ILE A 84 -1.05 7.47 -3.13
N SER A 85 -1.40 6.21 -3.37
CA SER A 85 -2.31 5.79 -4.43
C SER A 85 -3.62 5.26 -3.83
N HIS A 86 -4.68 5.21 -4.62
CA HIS A 86 -6.01 4.82 -4.15
C HIS A 86 -6.51 3.49 -4.72
N GLY A 87 -5.71 2.84 -5.60
CA GLY A 87 -6.07 1.56 -6.21
C GLY A 87 -7.45 1.59 -6.88
N PRO A 88 -8.26 0.53 -6.73
CA PRO A 88 -9.59 0.44 -7.31
C PRO A 88 -10.70 1.14 -6.49
N PHE A 89 -10.37 1.75 -5.35
CA PHE A 89 -11.38 2.18 -4.38
C PHE A 89 -12.23 3.37 -4.83
N PRO A 90 -11.70 4.40 -5.51
CA PRO A 90 -12.55 5.47 -6.07
C PRO A 90 -13.59 4.92 -7.05
N TYR A 91 -13.19 4.00 -7.92
CA TYR A 91 -14.11 3.33 -8.84
C TYR A 91 -15.17 2.52 -8.09
N ARG A 92 -14.77 1.72 -7.09
CA ARG A 92 -15.70 0.91 -6.29
C ARG A 92 -16.69 1.77 -5.53
N LEU A 93 -16.26 2.91 -4.99
CA LEU A 93 -17.16 3.86 -4.31
C LEU A 93 -18.19 4.45 -5.26
N ALA A 94 -17.76 4.85 -6.46
CA ALA A 94 -18.66 5.39 -7.48
C ALA A 94 -19.70 4.33 -7.93
N MET A 95 -19.25 3.10 -8.18
CA MET A 95 -20.13 2.01 -8.59
C MET A 95 -21.10 1.59 -7.49
N LYS A 96 -20.66 1.60 -6.23
CA LYS A 96 -21.52 1.35 -5.09
C LYS A 96 -22.63 2.41 -4.99
N ALA A 97 -22.29 3.69 -5.06
CA ALA A 97 -23.26 4.78 -5.00
C ALA A 97 -24.27 4.70 -6.15
N LEU A 98 -23.83 4.39 -7.36
CA LEU A 98 -24.71 4.20 -8.51
C LEU A 98 -25.67 3.03 -8.31
N LYS A 99 -25.17 1.88 -7.83
CA LYS A 99 -25.97 0.71 -7.53
C LYS A 99 -27.05 1.01 -6.47
N GLU A 100 -26.64 1.59 -5.34
CA GLU A 100 -27.56 1.93 -4.24
C GLU A 100 -28.65 2.92 -4.69
N SER A 101 -28.28 3.91 -5.52
CA SER A 101 -29.25 4.84 -6.10
C SER A 101 -30.25 4.15 -7.02
N ALA A 102 -29.79 3.26 -7.88
CA ALA A 102 -30.68 2.49 -8.76
C ALA A 102 -31.62 1.55 -7.97
N GLU A 103 -31.10 0.85 -6.98
CA GLU A 103 -31.89 -0.02 -6.10
C GLU A 103 -32.96 0.77 -5.32
N ALA A 104 -32.66 1.99 -4.90
CA ALA A 104 -33.64 2.86 -4.23
C ALA A 104 -34.79 3.30 -5.15
N ILE A 105 -34.56 3.41 -6.44
CA ILE A 105 -35.56 3.85 -7.43
C ILE A 105 -36.37 2.65 -7.96
N TYR A 106 -35.71 1.55 -8.26
CA TYR A 106 -36.33 0.42 -8.97
C TYR A 106 -36.63 -0.80 -8.09
N GLY A 107 -36.21 -0.77 -6.86
CA GLY A 107 -36.40 -1.88 -5.91
C GLY A 107 -35.39 -2.96 -6.09
#